data_330ec1df032b34a16f88ffa4804db41d
#
_entry.id   330ec1df032b34a16f88ffa4804db41d
#
_cell.length_a   1.000
_cell.length_b   1.000
_cell.length_c   1.000
_cell.angle_alpha   90.00
_cell.angle_beta   90.00
_cell.angle_gamma   90.00
#
_symmetry.space_group_name_H-M   'P 1'
#
loop_
_entity.id
_entity.type
_entity.pdbx_description
1 polymer ?
#
loop_
_entity_poly.entity_id
_entity_poly.type
_entity_poly.pdbx_seq_one_letter_code
_entity_poly.pdbx_strand_id
1 'polypeptide(L)'
;MKNIYTLFITFTLMSCVSVEKYNTHIDKDISVDNLRKDVDVAKKKLLTKHVDIDLYHSKNVIENRLDSFRNSLQNPMKPNDFQREFSKVISSFGHGHTTLSYLQKRATKEEKKKYKKSKSPFTFIDFKEYNERLYLLKNRSKDSTLVRNGEILAINGISFNDFYKENSGIRKGDGFIKTLDGYILTNYYSAFVRNKIGMTDSIVLTMVKNDSIFNQTIIREYTKKKDKKSNISVKNDSIPIKKVEKVAKTKLSKEDKKRKKELAKHKSDVKKYFVYNKNKNDYQRELIFPNKEDSTVAIFKIKSFSISHGKKAYPFIFDSIKKLNIDNLILDVRDNGGGYVSDINYLYSFLTTRNKKQMVTSDDVKVNSKFTMINKYFRKPDVIGYTVGLPLTLYASVKSLFDISKKKDGYYLDIKKNKSLLNQENKYQQNLYVLTNGMSYSATAILSAALQNEGKAIFVGEETGGDYNGTVAGQFIDFKLSNSKLKLLIGIMDYKPNTSRDLIGRGVMPNIPIDMTFDDILNKRDPQLDWILNDIKSKK
;
A
#
# COMPACT_ATOMS: atom_id res chain seq x y z
N MET A 1 -47.09 -15.04 -13.69
CA MET A 1 -45.80 -14.39 -13.98
C MET A 1 -45.72 -12.93 -13.49
N LYS A 2 -46.75 -12.10 -13.57
CA LYS A 2 -46.72 -10.71 -13.05
C LYS A 2 -46.43 -10.59 -11.54
N ASN A 3 -46.90 -11.53 -10.70
CA ASN A 3 -46.73 -11.48 -9.24
C ASN A 3 -45.29 -11.84 -8.80
N ILE A 4 -44.51 -12.55 -9.60
CA ILE A 4 -43.12 -12.89 -9.32
C ILE A 4 -42.21 -11.68 -9.53
N TYR A 5 -42.48 -10.85 -10.53
CA TYR A 5 -41.71 -9.62 -10.76
C TYR A 5 -41.97 -8.56 -9.68
N THR A 6 -43.17 -8.48 -9.12
CA THR A 6 -43.49 -7.55 -8.03
C THR A 6 -42.81 -7.95 -6.73
N LEU A 7 -42.68 -9.25 -6.43
CA LEU A 7 -41.93 -9.76 -5.26
C LEU A 7 -40.42 -9.51 -5.39
N PHE A 8 -39.86 -9.57 -6.60
CA PHE A 8 -38.44 -9.31 -6.87
C PHE A 8 -38.08 -7.83 -6.70
N ILE A 9 -38.97 -6.90 -7.05
CA ILE A 9 -38.73 -5.44 -6.97
C ILE A 9 -38.80 -4.94 -5.51
N THR A 10 -39.68 -5.51 -4.68
CA THR A 10 -39.83 -5.14 -3.27
C THR A 10 -38.64 -5.60 -2.41
N PHE A 11 -37.94 -6.68 -2.79
CA PHE A 11 -36.76 -7.16 -2.05
C PHE A 11 -35.50 -6.31 -2.30
N THR A 12 -35.45 -5.52 -3.38
CA THR A 12 -34.28 -4.68 -3.70
C THR A 12 -34.21 -3.38 -2.91
N LEU A 13 -35.26 -2.97 -2.20
CA LEU A 13 -35.31 -1.69 -1.48
C LEU A 13 -34.87 -1.77 0.00
N MET A 14 -34.58 -2.96 0.54
CA MET A 14 -34.40 -3.14 1.99
C MET A 14 -32.98 -3.07 2.56
N SER A 15 -31.95 -2.66 1.80
CA SER A 15 -30.58 -2.83 2.30
C SER A 15 -29.68 -1.59 2.31
N CYS A 16 -30.17 -0.39 2.05
CA CYS A 16 -29.36 0.82 2.21
C CYS A 16 -29.57 1.48 3.57
N VAL A 17 -28.68 1.21 4.53
CA VAL A 17 -28.60 2.03 5.75
C VAL A 17 -28.31 3.48 5.32
N SER A 18 -29.15 4.45 5.73
CA SER A 18 -28.93 5.86 5.44
C SER A 18 -27.54 6.29 5.93
N VAL A 19 -26.97 7.29 5.26
CA VAL A 19 -25.65 7.85 5.67
C VAL A 19 -25.74 8.36 7.10
N GLU A 20 -26.83 8.99 7.46
CA GLU A 20 -27.09 9.50 8.81
C GLU A 20 -27.08 8.37 9.85
N LYS A 21 -27.90 7.33 9.66
CA LYS A 21 -27.95 6.17 10.56
C LYS A 21 -26.59 5.48 10.71
N TYR A 22 -25.80 5.43 9.60
CA TYR A 22 -24.45 4.88 9.65
C TYR A 22 -23.52 5.77 10.47
N ASN A 23 -23.55 7.10 10.27
CA ASN A 23 -22.70 8.04 11.00
C ASN A 23 -23.06 8.11 12.49
N THR A 24 -24.38 8.11 12.82
CA THR A 24 -24.86 8.05 14.19
C THR A 24 -24.38 6.78 14.92
N HIS A 25 -24.34 5.63 14.22
CA HIS A 25 -23.82 4.40 14.81
C HIS A 25 -22.36 4.51 15.25
N ILE A 26 -21.52 5.26 14.52
CA ILE A 26 -20.10 5.44 14.88
C ILE A 26 -19.92 6.19 16.21
N ASP A 27 -20.85 7.10 16.51
CA ASP A 27 -20.80 7.95 17.71
C ASP A 27 -21.61 7.36 18.89
N LYS A 28 -22.33 6.25 18.69
CA LYS A 28 -23.17 5.61 19.70
C LYS A 28 -22.41 4.54 20.48
N ASP A 29 -22.54 4.56 21.80
CA ASP A 29 -22.00 3.53 22.67
C ASP A 29 -22.70 2.18 22.47
N ILE A 30 -21.91 1.12 22.48
CA ILE A 30 -22.34 -0.29 22.40
C ILE A 30 -22.22 -0.89 23.80
N SER A 31 -23.24 -1.59 24.25
CA SER A 31 -23.24 -2.24 25.56
C SER A 31 -22.13 -3.29 25.68
N VAL A 32 -21.64 -3.49 26.90
CA VAL A 32 -20.59 -4.47 27.23
C VAL A 32 -20.91 -5.86 26.70
N ASP A 33 -22.14 -6.34 26.89
CA ASP A 33 -22.54 -7.67 26.40
C ASP A 33 -22.45 -7.80 24.89
N ASN A 34 -22.79 -6.74 24.16
CA ASN A 34 -22.71 -6.73 22.71
C ASN A 34 -21.25 -6.66 22.22
N LEU A 35 -20.38 -5.93 22.92
CA LEU A 35 -18.94 -5.92 22.66
C LEU A 35 -18.33 -7.30 22.92
N ARG A 36 -18.68 -7.97 24.03
CA ARG A 36 -18.24 -9.32 24.34
C ARG A 36 -18.67 -10.34 23.28
N LYS A 37 -19.91 -10.25 22.79
CA LYS A 37 -20.40 -11.09 21.67
C LYS A 37 -19.56 -10.87 20.40
N ASP A 38 -19.18 -9.64 20.10
CA ASP A 38 -18.31 -9.36 18.94
C ASP A 38 -16.91 -9.96 19.12
N VAL A 39 -16.34 -9.97 20.33
CA VAL A 39 -15.07 -10.65 20.63
C VAL A 39 -15.22 -12.17 20.44
N ASP A 40 -16.31 -12.78 20.95
CA ASP A 40 -16.56 -14.22 20.81
C ASP A 40 -16.65 -14.65 19.33
N VAL A 41 -17.34 -13.85 18.51
CA VAL A 41 -17.41 -14.07 17.05
C VAL A 41 -16.03 -13.93 16.42
N ALA A 42 -15.27 -12.90 16.77
CA ALA A 42 -13.93 -12.68 16.24
C ALA A 42 -12.99 -13.84 16.64
N LYS A 43 -12.99 -14.27 17.90
CA LYS A 43 -12.23 -15.43 18.40
C LYS A 43 -12.52 -16.68 17.57
N LYS A 44 -13.80 -17.03 17.40
CA LYS A 44 -14.21 -18.18 16.58
C LYS A 44 -13.70 -18.07 15.15
N LYS A 45 -13.79 -16.87 14.52
CA LYS A 45 -13.35 -16.67 13.14
C LYS A 45 -11.82 -16.73 13.00
N LEU A 46 -11.07 -16.13 13.90
CA LEU A 46 -9.61 -16.20 13.94
C LEU A 46 -9.13 -17.65 14.05
N LEU A 47 -9.63 -18.39 15.03
CA LEU A 47 -9.20 -19.77 15.28
C LEU A 47 -9.62 -20.78 14.21
N THR A 48 -10.68 -20.49 13.43
CA THR A 48 -11.20 -21.42 12.40
C THR A 48 -10.88 -21.04 10.96
N LYS A 49 -10.54 -19.77 10.68
CA LYS A 49 -10.37 -19.27 9.30
C LYS A 49 -8.97 -18.81 8.99
N HIS A 50 -8.22 -18.34 10.00
CA HIS A 50 -6.85 -17.97 9.80
C HIS A 50 -5.99 -19.22 9.56
N VAL A 51 -5.16 -19.21 8.53
CA VAL A 51 -4.16 -20.25 8.32
C VAL A 51 -2.96 -19.95 9.21
N ASP A 52 -2.44 -20.96 9.90
CA ASP A 52 -1.26 -20.83 10.78
C ASP A 52 -1.33 -19.64 11.77
N ILE A 53 -2.51 -19.49 12.46
CA ILE A 53 -2.71 -18.41 13.47
C ILE A 53 -1.66 -18.48 14.59
N ASP A 54 -1.16 -19.66 14.88
CA ASP A 54 -0.21 -20.01 15.93
C ASP A 54 1.27 -19.96 15.48
N LEU A 55 1.56 -19.37 14.33
CA LEU A 55 2.92 -19.26 13.79
C LEU A 55 3.89 -18.53 14.75
N TYR A 56 3.45 -17.46 15.40
CA TYR A 56 4.29 -16.62 16.26
C TYR A 56 4.02 -16.81 17.76
N HIS A 57 2.83 -17.27 18.12
CA HIS A 57 2.39 -17.51 19.48
C HIS A 57 1.53 -18.75 19.52
N SER A 58 1.67 -19.58 20.57
CA SER A 58 0.85 -20.77 20.70
C SER A 58 -0.64 -20.41 20.74
N LYS A 59 -1.48 -21.33 20.29
CA LYS A 59 -2.92 -21.17 20.25
C LYS A 59 -3.50 -20.81 21.63
N ASN A 60 -3.01 -21.42 22.70
CA ASN A 60 -3.41 -21.12 24.07
C ASN A 60 -3.12 -19.67 24.46
N VAL A 61 -1.98 -19.12 24.06
CA VAL A 61 -1.62 -17.71 24.32
C VAL A 61 -2.59 -16.79 23.60
N ILE A 62 -2.94 -17.09 22.35
CA ILE A 62 -3.90 -16.31 21.56
C ILE A 62 -5.28 -16.35 22.19
N GLU A 63 -5.76 -17.54 22.55
CA GLU A 63 -7.07 -17.72 23.21
C GLU A 63 -7.13 -16.96 24.53
N ASN A 64 -6.10 -17.10 25.38
CA ASN A 64 -6.03 -16.40 26.67
C ASN A 64 -6.03 -14.86 26.50
N ARG A 65 -5.30 -14.30 25.50
CA ARG A 65 -5.32 -12.87 25.23
C ARG A 65 -6.71 -12.38 24.80
N LEU A 66 -7.41 -13.16 23.98
CA LEU A 66 -8.78 -12.83 23.55
C LEU A 66 -9.77 -12.90 24.72
N ASP A 67 -9.68 -13.93 25.56
CA ASP A 67 -10.53 -14.11 26.72
C ASP A 67 -10.27 -13.03 27.79
N SER A 68 -9.00 -12.71 28.05
CA SER A 68 -8.61 -11.61 28.94
C SER A 68 -9.18 -10.28 28.47
N PHE A 69 -9.07 -9.97 27.18
CA PHE A 69 -9.65 -8.75 26.62
C PHE A 69 -11.18 -8.75 26.74
N ARG A 70 -11.85 -9.85 26.41
CA ARG A 70 -13.30 -10.02 26.58
C ARG A 70 -13.74 -9.71 28.02
N ASN A 71 -13.01 -10.25 28.99
CA ASN A 71 -13.32 -10.10 30.42
C ASN A 71 -12.98 -8.71 30.95
N SER A 72 -12.01 -8.00 30.36
CA SER A 72 -11.64 -6.64 30.72
C SER A 72 -12.67 -5.58 30.30
N LEU A 73 -13.62 -5.92 29.43
CA LEU A 73 -14.66 -5.00 28.99
C LEU A 73 -15.67 -4.76 30.14
N GLN A 74 -15.62 -3.58 30.75
CA GLN A 74 -16.44 -3.18 31.88
C GLN A 74 -17.44 -2.07 31.53
N ASN A 75 -17.14 -1.25 30.52
CA ASN A 75 -17.92 -0.08 30.16
C ASN A 75 -18.39 -0.15 28.70
N PRO A 76 -19.56 0.44 28.37
CA PRO A 76 -19.95 0.68 26.97
C PRO A 76 -18.89 1.48 26.23
N MET A 77 -18.68 1.20 24.95
CA MET A 77 -17.67 1.90 24.12
C MET A 77 -18.23 2.23 22.75
N LYS A 78 -17.76 3.32 22.17
CA LYS A 78 -17.99 3.62 20.75
C LYS A 78 -17.26 2.61 19.86
N PRO A 79 -17.78 2.32 18.66
CA PRO A 79 -17.15 1.36 17.74
C PRO A 79 -15.65 1.58 17.49
N ASN A 80 -15.23 2.82 17.32
CA ASN A 80 -13.82 3.12 17.04
C ASN A 80 -12.92 3.05 18.28
N ASP A 81 -13.45 3.30 19.48
CA ASP A 81 -12.71 3.10 20.73
C ASP A 81 -12.52 1.60 21.01
N PHE A 82 -13.58 0.80 20.82
CA PHE A 82 -13.48 -0.65 20.85
C PHE A 82 -12.52 -1.19 19.76
N GLN A 83 -12.56 -0.64 18.53
CA GLN A 83 -11.63 -1.01 17.46
C GLN A 83 -10.19 -0.77 17.89
N ARG A 84 -9.88 0.38 18.50
CA ARG A 84 -8.54 0.72 18.97
C ARG A 84 -8.01 -0.32 19.96
N GLU A 85 -8.76 -0.58 21.04
CA GLU A 85 -8.33 -1.51 22.09
C GLU A 85 -8.25 -2.96 21.58
N PHE A 86 -9.25 -3.40 20.83
CA PHE A 86 -9.25 -4.76 20.29
C PHE A 86 -8.19 -4.97 19.20
N SER A 87 -7.85 -3.93 18.42
CA SER A 87 -6.76 -4.02 17.43
C SER A 87 -5.41 -4.23 18.08
N LYS A 88 -5.14 -3.68 19.25
CA LYS A 88 -3.91 -3.92 20.01
C LYS A 88 -3.76 -5.40 20.37
N VAL A 89 -4.86 -6.06 20.75
CA VAL A 89 -4.88 -7.49 21.05
C VAL A 89 -4.63 -8.30 19.79
N ILE A 90 -5.35 -8.02 18.69
CA ILE A 90 -5.22 -8.75 17.42
C ILE A 90 -3.80 -8.58 16.85
N SER A 91 -3.26 -7.37 16.86
CA SER A 91 -1.92 -7.09 16.34
C SER A 91 -0.81 -7.77 17.15
N SER A 92 -1.08 -8.05 18.44
CA SER A 92 -0.14 -8.76 19.30
C SER A 92 0.08 -10.23 18.91
N PHE A 93 -0.75 -10.78 17.98
CA PHE A 93 -0.54 -12.13 17.45
C PHE A 93 0.57 -12.19 16.39
N GLY A 94 1.06 -11.05 15.90
CA GLY A 94 2.14 -10.97 14.94
C GLY A 94 1.73 -11.16 13.48
N HIS A 95 0.43 -11.15 13.16
CA HIS A 95 -0.05 -11.26 11.79
C HIS A 95 -0.48 -9.89 11.25
N GLY A 96 0.45 -9.16 10.63
CA GLY A 96 0.25 -7.77 10.23
C GLY A 96 -0.87 -7.55 9.18
N HIS A 97 -1.32 -8.60 8.49
CA HIS A 97 -2.47 -8.55 7.58
C HIS A 97 -3.80 -8.86 8.26
N THR A 98 -3.81 -9.33 9.52
CA THR A 98 -5.04 -9.59 10.29
C THR A 98 -5.41 -8.33 11.07
N THR A 99 -6.49 -7.67 10.67
CA THR A 99 -6.80 -6.31 11.14
C THR A 99 -8.29 -6.09 11.37
N LEU A 100 -8.61 -5.15 12.27
CA LEU A 100 -9.95 -4.57 12.41
C LEU A 100 -10.04 -3.23 11.69
N SER A 101 -11.12 -3.05 10.92
CA SER A 101 -11.33 -1.81 10.18
C SER A 101 -11.74 -0.66 11.10
N TYR A 102 -11.14 0.51 10.88
CA TYR A 102 -11.62 1.77 11.45
C TYR A 102 -12.86 2.25 10.68
N LEU A 103 -13.93 2.65 11.38
CA LEU A 103 -15.13 3.16 10.75
C LEU A 103 -14.99 4.65 10.44
N GLN A 104 -15.02 5.00 9.17
CA GLN A 104 -14.99 6.40 8.74
C GLN A 104 -16.39 6.91 8.48
N LYS A 105 -16.70 8.12 8.98
CA LYS A 105 -17.95 8.81 8.65
C LYS A 105 -18.08 8.99 7.13
N ARG A 106 -19.30 8.83 6.65
CA ARG A 106 -19.62 8.97 5.24
C ARG A 106 -20.10 10.37 4.95
N ALA A 107 -19.58 10.97 3.89
CA ALA A 107 -20.06 12.28 3.44
C ALA A 107 -21.54 12.23 3.00
N THR A 108 -22.31 13.23 3.40
CA THR A 108 -23.71 13.41 2.99
C THR A 108 -23.83 13.71 1.50
N LYS A 109 -25.06 13.73 0.99
CA LYS A 109 -25.30 14.12 -0.42
C LYS A 109 -24.92 15.58 -0.65
N GLU A 110 -25.21 16.44 0.30
CA GLU A 110 -24.91 17.88 0.29
C GLU A 110 -23.41 18.11 0.30
N GLU A 111 -22.67 17.47 1.20
CA GLU A 111 -21.20 17.54 1.26
C GLU A 111 -20.57 17.05 -0.05
N LYS A 112 -21.02 15.91 -0.59
CA LYS A 112 -20.55 15.40 -1.88
C LYS A 112 -20.81 16.37 -3.01
N LYS A 113 -21.97 17.07 -3.01
CA LYS A 113 -22.32 18.10 -4.00
C LYS A 113 -21.41 19.32 -3.84
N LYS A 114 -21.25 19.83 -2.60
CA LYS A 114 -20.39 20.98 -2.26
C LYS A 114 -18.94 20.74 -2.71
N TYR A 115 -18.39 19.56 -2.43
CA TYR A 115 -16.96 19.27 -2.63
C TYR A 115 -16.64 18.49 -3.92
N LYS A 116 -17.63 18.26 -4.81
CA LYS A 116 -17.50 17.41 -6.02
C LYS A 116 -16.33 17.79 -6.94
N LYS A 117 -15.99 19.07 -7.03
CA LYS A 117 -14.93 19.60 -7.91
C LYS A 117 -13.81 20.26 -7.11
N SER A 118 -13.42 19.66 -6.02
CA SER A 118 -12.38 20.19 -5.16
C SER A 118 -11.36 19.12 -4.77
N LYS A 119 -10.18 19.57 -4.32
CA LYS A 119 -9.16 18.73 -3.72
C LYS A 119 -9.10 19.01 -2.22
N SER A 120 -9.17 17.96 -1.40
CA SER A 120 -9.05 18.08 0.05
C SER A 120 -7.71 18.68 0.46
N PRO A 121 -7.64 19.47 1.55
CA PRO A 121 -6.38 19.99 2.09
C PRO A 121 -5.32 18.90 2.33
N PHE A 122 -5.74 17.72 2.80
CA PHE A 122 -4.85 16.57 3.00
C PHE A 122 -4.19 16.04 1.72
N THR A 123 -4.71 16.40 0.54
CA THR A 123 -4.10 15.99 -0.76
C THR A 123 -2.79 16.73 -1.03
N PHE A 124 -2.58 17.88 -0.38
CA PHE A 124 -1.44 18.75 -0.65
C PHE A 124 -0.24 18.50 0.23
N ILE A 125 -0.38 17.68 1.26
CA ILE A 125 0.65 17.46 2.28
C ILE A 125 0.98 15.97 2.39
N ASP A 126 2.27 15.68 2.59
CA ASP A 126 2.75 14.38 3.02
C ASP A 126 3.41 14.53 4.38
N PHE A 127 3.11 13.61 5.26
CA PHE A 127 3.66 13.51 6.60
C PHE A 127 4.63 12.34 6.70
N LYS A 128 5.56 12.43 7.65
CA LYS A 128 6.36 11.29 8.10
C LYS A 128 6.47 11.34 9.62
N GLU A 129 6.23 10.22 10.24
CA GLU A 129 6.56 10.00 11.64
C GLU A 129 8.04 9.66 11.76
N TYR A 130 8.69 10.22 12.76
CA TYR A 130 10.04 9.89 13.16
C TYR A 130 10.18 10.11 14.67
N ASN A 131 10.61 9.08 15.40
CA ASN A 131 10.75 9.11 16.87
C ASN A 131 9.52 9.69 17.57
N GLU A 132 8.34 9.14 17.27
CA GLU A 132 7.05 9.51 17.86
C GLU A 132 6.60 10.94 17.56
N ARG A 133 7.26 11.63 16.62
CA ARG A 133 6.95 12.99 16.18
C ARG A 133 6.52 12.99 14.71
N LEU A 134 5.64 13.90 14.34
CA LEU A 134 5.11 14.03 12.98
C LEU A 134 5.72 15.24 12.27
N TYR A 135 6.22 15.02 11.06
CA TYR A 135 6.85 16.08 10.27
C TYR A 135 6.18 16.29 8.92
N LEU A 136 6.11 17.56 8.48
CA LEU A 136 5.63 17.92 7.16
C LEU A 136 6.75 17.78 6.11
N LEU A 137 6.70 16.72 5.30
CA LEU A 137 7.71 16.46 4.27
C LEU A 137 7.47 17.20 2.97
N LYS A 138 6.23 17.21 2.48
CA LYS A 138 5.90 17.79 1.17
C LYS A 138 4.71 18.72 1.27
N ASN A 139 4.87 19.88 0.63
CA ASN A 139 3.81 20.80 0.31
C ASN A 139 3.59 20.79 -1.21
N ARG A 140 2.39 20.39 -1.66
CA ARG A 140 1.95 20.43 -3.05
C ARG A 140 0.87 21.49 -3.26
N SER A 141 0.55 22.29 -2.25
CA SER A 141 -0.34 23.43 -2.40
C SER A 141 0.34 24.54 -3.20
N LYS A 142 -0.45 25.50 -3.63
CA LYS A 142 0.07 26.70 -4.30
C LYS A 142 0.69 27.70 -3.32
N ASP A 143 0.45 27.49 -2.04
CA ASP A 143 0.99 28.33 -0.99
C ASP A 143 2.47 27.99 -0.74
N SER A 144 3.34 28.84 -1.27
CA SER A 144 4.79 28.73 -1.09
C SER A 144 5.26 29.10 0.31
N THR A 145 4.42 29.77 1.11
CA THR A 145 4.76 30.19 2.48
C THR A 145 4.67 29.03 3.47
N LEU A 146 4.04 27.91 3.08
CA LEU A 146 3.90 26.74 3.92
C LEU A 146 5.29 26.16 4.27
N VAL A 147 5.64 26.22 5.52
CA VAL A 147 6.95 25.80 6.05
C VAL A 147 7.08 24.30 5.95
N ARG A 148 8.07 23.84 5.19
CA ARG A 148 8.43 22.42 5.11
C ARG A 148 9.38 22.06 6.25
N ASN A 149 9.41 20.77 6.56
CA ASN A 149 10.32 20.19 7.55
C ASN A 149 10.09 20.72 8.98
N GLY A 150 8.93 21.31 9.25
CA GLY A 150 8.51 21.61 10.62
C GLY A 150 7.83 20.39 11.26
N GLU A 151 7.99 20.24 12.57
CA GLU A 151 7.22 19.28 13.35
C GLU A 151 5.77 19.74 13.43
N ILE A 152 4.83 18.80 13.27
CA ILE A 152 3.39 19.03 13.41
C ILE A 152 2.96 18.54 14.78
N LEU A 153 2.58 19.45 15.65
CA LEU A 153 2.07 19.13 16.98
C LEU A 153 0.60 18.71 16.93
N ALA A 154 -0.19 19.39 16.10
CA ALA A 154 -1.62 19.12 15.98
C ALA A 154 -2.18 19.49 14.60
N ILE A 155 -3.30 18.87 14.23
CA ILE A 155 -4.13 19.27 13.09
C ILE A 155 -5.52 19.62 13.62
N ASN A 156 -5.99 20.85 13.41
CA ASN A 156 -7.24 21.38 13.98
C ASN A 156 -7.36 21.13 15.49
N GLY A 157 -6.29 21.33 16.24
CA GLY A 157 -6.23 21.11 17.68
C GLY A 157 -6.19 19.64 18.12
N ILE A 158 -6.23 18.68 17.19
CA ILE A 158 -6.08 17.25 17.50
C ILE A 158 -4.58 16.95 17.60
N SER A 159 -4.09 16.69 18.82
CA SER A 159 -2.68 16.42 19.11
C SER A 159 -2.20 15.12 18.44
N PHE A 160 -1.01 15.16 17.81
CA PHE A 160 -0.38 13.95 17.30
C PHE A 160 0.20 13.09 18.42
N ASN A 161 0.79 13.69 19.43
CA ASN A 161 1.39 12.97 20.56
C ASN A 161 0.34 12.16 21.34
N ASP A 162 -0.84 12.77 21.64
CA ASP A 162 -1.92 12.06 22.30
C ASP A 162 -2.46 10.94 21.44
N PHE A 163 -2.67 11.24 20.15
CA PHE A 163 -3.05 10.21 19.17
C PHE A 163 -2.03 9.07 19.12
N TYR A 164 -0.72 9.36 19.10
CA TYR A 164 0.33 8.35 19.03
C TYR A 164 0.30 7.44 20.26
N LYS A 165 0.26 8.03 21.46
CA LYS A 165 0.19 7.28 22.73
C LYS A 165 -1.04 6.36 22.80
N GLU A 166 -2.20 6.86 22.37
CA GLU A 166 -3.44 6.08 22.41
C GLU A 166 -3.46 4.94 21.37
N ASN A 167 -2.86 5.15 20.20
CA ASN A 167 -2.99 4.27 19.05
C ASN A 167 -1.73 3.46 18.74
N SER A 168 -0.65 3.61 19.49
CA SER A 168 0.53 2.74 19.38
C SER A 168 0.13 1.28 19.55
N GLY A 169 0.65 0.40 18.69
CA GLY A 169 0.38 -1.03 18.72
C GLY A 169 -0.94 -1.49 18.08
N ILE A 170 -1.77 -0.60 17.51
CA ILE A 170 -3.02 -1.00 16.81
C ILE A 170 -2.76 -1.85 15.56
N ARG A 171 -1.56 -1.76 15.00
CA ARG A 171 -1.11 -2.55 13.86
C ARG A 171 0.41 -2.62 13.86
N LYS A 172 0.93 -3.79 13.62
CA LYS A 172 2.37 -4.11 13.60
C LYS A 172 2.73 -4.82 12.30
N GLY A 173 4.03 -4.98 12.06
CA GLY A 173 4.55 -5.87 11.04
C GLY A 173 4.25 -7.34 11.35
N ASP A 174 4.80 -8.24 10.55
CA ASP A 174 4.69 -9.66 10.82
C ASP A 174 5.66 -10.04 11.98
N GLY A 175 5.26 -11.00 12.81
CA GLY A 175 6.05 -11.49 13.92
C GLY A 175 6.35 -10.44 15.00
N PHE A 176 7.63 -10.20 15.22
CA PHE A 176 8.14 -9.28 16.25
C PHE A 176 8.74 -7.99 15.67
N ILE A 177 8.49 -7.73 14.39
CA ILE A 177 9.03 -6.60 13.64
C ILE A 177 8.35 -5.31 14.08
N LYS A 178 9.16 -4.27 14.36
CA LYS A 178 8.68 -2.94 14.81
C LYS A 178 8.81 -1.85 13.75
N THR A 179 9.63 -2.05 12.74
CA THR A 179 9.97 -1.02 11.74
C THR A 179 8.78 -0.50 10.94
N LEU A 180 7.66 -1.25 10.88
CA LEU A 180 6.43 -0.88 10.16
C LEU A 180 5.52 0.09 10.95
N ASP A 181 5.62 0.11 12.27
CA ASP A 181 4.62 0.73 13.16
C ASP A 181 4.43 2.24 12.88
N GLY A 182 5.49 3.02 12.82
CA GLY A 182 5.43 4.45 12.56
C GLY A 182 4.85 4.82 11.19
N TYR A 183 5.14 4.03 10.16
CA TYR A 183 4.57 4.24 8.81
C TYR A 183 3.04 4.11 8.80
N ILE A 184 2.52 3.19 9.59
CA ILE A 184 1.07 2.94 9.69
C ILE A 184 0.39 4.06 10.48
N LEU A 185 0.96 4.47 11.61
CA LEU A 185 0.39 5.50 12.46
C LEU A 185 0.26 6.85 11.76
N THR A 186 1.23 7.21 10.91
CA THR A 186 1.14 8.42 10.08
C THR A 186 -0.13 8.46 9.21
N ASN A 187 -0.40 7.35 8.51
CA ASN A 187 -1.59 7.25 7.65
C ASN A 187 -2.88 7.20 8.47
N TYR A 188 -2.85 6.52 9.61
CA TYR A 188 -3.99 6.39 10.50
C TYR A 188 -4.36 7.73 11.15
N TYR A 189 -3.38 8.56 11.56
CA TYR A 189 -3.63 9.89 12.09
C TYR A 189 -4.41 10.78 11.10
N SER A 190 -4.01 10.80 9.83
CA SER A 190 -4.74 11.55 8.81
C SER A 190 -6.19 11.07 8.65
N ALA A 191 -6.45 9.76 8.76
CA ALA A 191 -7.79 9.19 8.71
C ALA A 191 -8.60 9.54 9.98
N PHE A 192 -7.96 9.47 11.14
CA PHE A 192 -8.53 9.81 12.44
C PHE A 192 -8.97 11.28 12.49
N VAL A 193 -8.08 12.20 12.10
CA VAL A 193 -8.40 13.65 12.06
C VAL A 193 -9.57 13.89 11.12
N ARG A 194 -9.54 13.35 9.88
CA ARG A 194 -10.66 13.50 8.92
C ARG A 194 -11.98 12.96 9.47
N ASN A 195 -11.95 11.90 10.26
CA ASN A 195 -13.17 11.37 10.89
C ASN A 195 -13.73 12.28 11.97
N LYS A 196 -12.86 12.96 12.71
CA LYS A 196 -13.24 13.94 13.75
C LYS A 196 -13.80 15.23 13.16
N ILE A 197 -13.11 15.81 12.16
CA ILE A 197 -13.48 17.14 11.61
C ILE A 197 -14.43 17.07 10.41
N GLY A 198 -14.63 15.89 9.79
CA GLY A 198 -15.45 15.74 8.59
C GLY A 198 -14.81 16.36 7.33
N MET A 199 -15.65 16.69 6.36
CA MET A 199 -15.22 17.43 5.16
C MET A 199 -15.17 18.94 5.48
N THR A 200 -13.99 19.54 5.32
CA THR A 200 -13.74 20.96 5.65
C THR A 200 -13.14 21.73 4.48
N ASP A 201 -13.32 23.04 4.45
CA ASP A 201 -12.69 23.92 3.46
C ASP A 201 -11.21 24.23 3.76
N SER A 202 -10.79 24.04 5.00
CA SER A 202 -9.38 24.21 5.41
C SER A 202 -9.02 23.28 6.56
N ILE A 203 -7.72 23.10 6.78
CA ILE A 203 -7.15 22.54 8.00
C ILE A 203 -6.09 23.49 8.55
N VAL A 204 -5.96 23.54 9.87
CA VAL A 204 -4.93 24.29 10.56
C VAL A 204 -3.90 23.32 11.10
N LEU A 205 -2.64 23.49 10.72
CA LEU A 205 -1.49 22.79 11.28
C LEU A 205 -0.88 23.66 12.38
N THR A 206 -0.85 23.14 13.61
CA THR A 206 -0.01 23.72 14.67
C THR A 206 1.37 23.08 14.54
N MET A 207 2.38 23.90 14.27
CA MET A 207 3.72 23.45 13.92
C MET A 207 4.76 24.09 14.82
N VAL A 208 5.90 23.41 14.98
CA VAL A 208 7.10 23.99 15.59
C VAL A 208 8.27 23.91 14.62
N LYS A 209 9.05 25.00 14.56
CA LYS A 209 10.31 25.07 13.82
C LYS A 209 11.20 26.14 14.48
N ASN A 210 12.46 25.81 14.72
CA ASN A 210 13.42 26.69 15.40
C ASN A 210 12.85 27.25 16.70
N ASP A 211 12.29 26.37 17.55
CA ASP A 211 11.67 26.63 18.85
C ASP A 211 10.45 27.59 18.83
N SER A 212 10.01 27.99 17.65
CA SER A 212 8.81 28.81 17.49
C SER A 212 7.60 27.98 17.13
N ILE A 213 6.51 28.14 17.90
CA ILE A 213 5.21 27.52 17.63
C ILE A 213 4.37 28.48 16.81
N PHE A 214 3.80 27.99 15.71
CA PHE A 214 2.97 28.79 14.82
C PHE A 214 1.89 27.94 14.16
N ASN A 215 0.85 28.61 13.64
CA ASN A 215 -0.22 27.95 12.91
C ASN A 215 -0.10 28.23 11.41
N GLN A 216 -0.34 27.18 10.60
CA GLN A 216 -0.44 27.31 9.14
C GLN A 216 -1.75 26.69 8.65
N THR A 217 -2.44 27.43 7.78
CA THR A 217 -3.73 27.02 7.23
C THR A 217 -3.55 26.48 5.81
N ILE A 218 -4.06 25.28 5.56
CA ILE A 218 -4.11 24.71 4.22
C ILE A 218 -5.55 24.73 3.72
N ILE A 219 -5.77 25.39 2.59
CA ILE A 219 -7.10 25.62 2.02
C ILE A 219 -7.40 24.55 0.97
N ARG A 220 -8.68 24.15 0.90
CA ARG A 220 -9.23 23.29 -0.16
C ARG A 220 -9.17 24.00 -1.51
N GLU A 221 -8.66 23.34 -2.53
CA GLU A 221 -8.65 23.90 -3.87
C GLU A 221 -9.89 23.45 -4.66
N TYR A 222 -10.62 24.41 -5.19
CA TYR A 222 -11.71 24.18 -6.14
C TYR A 222 -11.21 24.26 -7.57
N THR A 223 -11.54 23.27 -8.40
CA THR A 223 -11.24 23.33 -9.83
C THR A 223 -12.16 24.37 -10.48
N LYS A 224 -11.58 25.46 -10.99
CA LYS A 224 -12.33 26.43 -11.81
C LYS A 224 -12.97 25.68 -12.98
N LYS A 225 -14.26 25.95 -13.28
CA LYS A 225 -14.81 25.57 -14.59
C LYS A 225 -13.87 26.17 -15.63
N LYS A 226 -13.39 25.37 -16.58
CA LYS A 226 -12.87 25.94 -17.81
C LYS A 226 -14.04 26.64 -18.48
N ASP A 227 -14.12 27.94 -18.33
CA ASP A 227 -15.02 28.74 -19.13
C ASP A 227 -14.68 28.42 -20.58
N LYS A 228 -15.67 27.95 -21.31
CA LYS A 228 -15.58 27.81 -22.75
C LYS A 228 -15.21 29.21 -23.27
N LYS A 229 -13.99 29.31 -23.80
CA LYS A 229 -13.47 30.41 -24.58
C LYS A 229 -14.41 31.62 -24.72
N SER A 230 -14.30 32.62 -23.87
CA SER A 230 -14.53 33.98 -24.27
C SER A 230 -13.21 34.45 -24.89
N ASN A 231 -13.19 34.61 -26.21
CA ASN A 231 -12.14 35.35 -26.90
C ASN A 231 -12.32 36.83 -26.50
N ILE A 232 -11.72 37.21 -25.38
CA ILE A 232 -11.49 38.61 -25.07
C ILE A 232 -10.03 38.86 -25.39
N SER A 233 -9.80 39.40 -26.54
CA SER A 233 -8.52 40.01 -26.91
C SER A 233 -8.28 41.22 -25.99
N VAL A 234 -7.47 41.03 -24.95
CA VAL A 234 -6.87 42.17 -24.24
C VAL A 234 -5.78 42.73 -25.16
N LYS A 235 -6.09 43.86 -25.76
CA LYS A 235 -5.09 44.72 -26.37
C LYS A 235 -4.21 45.25 -25.22
N ASN A 236 -3.00 44.76 -25.11
CA ASN A 236 -1.95 45.45 -24.41
C ASN A 236 -1.18 46.28 -25.46
N ASP A 237 -1.43 47.56 -25.42
CA ASP A 237 -0.52 48.54 -26.03
C ASP A 237 0.76 48.52 -25.21
N SER A 238 1.84 48.29 -25.90
CA SER A 238 3.17 48.89 -25.83
C SER A 238 4.32 47.87 -25.96
N ILE A 239 5.13 48.22 -26.94
CA ILE A 239 6.45 47.80 -27.35
C ILE A 239 6.46 46.96 -28.65
N PRO A 240 7.02 47.51 -29.74
CA PRO A 240 7.09 46.80 -31.00
C PRO A 240 8.24 45.79 -30.98
N ILE A 241 7.89 44.53 -30.74
CA ILE A 241 8.80 43.41 -31.02
C ILE A 241 8.77 43.19 -32.53
N LYS A 242 9.93 43.42 -33.18
CA LYS A 242 10.17 43.11 -34.59
C LYS A 242 9.54 41.75 -34.94
N LYS A 243 8.76 41.72 -36.01
CA LYS A 243 8.25 40.50 -36.65
C LYS A 243 9.43 39.54 -36.85
N VAL A 244 9.44 38.48 -36.04
CA VAL A 244 10.22 37.30 -36.38
C VAL A 244 9.51 36.69 -37.59
N GLU A 245 10.16 36.67 -38.70
CA GLU A 245 9.73 36.02 -39.93
C GLU A 245 9.28 34.62 -39.61
N LYS A 246 8.09 34.22 -40.11
CA LYS A 246 7.61 32.85 -40.10
C LYS A 246 8.66 32.00 -40.81
N VAL A 247 9.54 31.35 -40.04
CA VAL A 247 10.40 30.30 -40.57
C VAL A 247 9.47 29.30 -41.27
N ALA A 248 9.62 29.18 -42.57
CA ALA A 248 8.91 28.27 -43.41
C ALA A 248 8.97 26.87 -42.75
N LYS A 249 7.83 26.24 -42.54
CA LYS A 249 7.75 24.86 -42.04
C LYS A 249 8.43 23.97 -43.09
N THR A 250 9.72 23.76 -42.96
CA THR A 250 10.47 22.77 -43.73
C THR A 250 9.74 21.43 -43.60
N LYS A 251 9.33 20.85 -44.71
CA LYS A 251 8.73 19.51 -44.74
C LYS A 251 9.74 18.54 -44.20
N LEU A 252 9.48 18.02 -42.97
CA LEU A 252 10.30 17.00 -42.35
C LEU A 252 10.52 15.82 -43.31
N SER A 253 11.75 15.37 -43.42
CA SER A 253 12.14 14.18 -44.20
C SER A 253 11.32 12.96 -43.78
N LYS A 254 11.26 11.92 -44.60
CA LYS A 254 10.63 10.64 -44.22
C LYS A 254 11.28 10.07 -42.97
N GLU A 255 12.57 10.21 -42.83
CA GLU A 255 13.39 9.75 -41.71
C GLU A 255 13.11 10.54 -40.43
N ASP A 256 13.02 11.87 -40.49
CA ASP A 256 12.64 12.70 -39.34
C ASP A 256 11.21 12.43 -38.85
N LYS A 257 10.28 12.16 -39.78
CA LYS A 257 8.92 11.77 -39.43
C LYS A 257 8.91 10.40 -38.71
N LYS A 258 9.71 9.43 -39.16
CA LYS A 258 9.86 8.12 -38.54
C LYS A 258 10.45 8.28 -37.14
N ARG A 259 11.56 9.01 -37.00
CA ARG A 259 12.21 9.31 -35.70
C ARG A 259 11.27 10.02 -34.72
N LYS A 260 10.50 11.01 -35.20
CA LYS A 260 9.50 11.71 -34.38
C LYS A 260 8.37 10.77 -33.91
N LYS A 261 7.94 9.83 -34.75
CA LYS A 261 6.91 8.82 -34.40
C LYS A 261 7.47 7.84 -33.37
N GLU A 262 8.71 7.40 -33.51
CA GLU A 262 9.38 6.50 -32.57
C GLU A 262 9.58 7.17 -31.21
N LEU A 263 10.03 8.43 -31.16
CA LEU A 263 10.15 9.22 -29.94
C LEU A 263 8.79 9.44 -29.26
N ALA A 264 7.72 9.69 -30.03
CA ALA A 264 6.39 9.86 -29.48
C ALA A 264 5.87 8.54 -28.87
N LYS A 265 6.14 7.41 -29.57
CA LYS A 265 5.82 6.06 -29.07
C LYS A 265 6.58 5.76 -27.79
N HIS A 266 7.88 5.98 -27.76
CA HIS A 266 8.72 5.78 -26.56
C HIS A 266 8.23 6.61 -25.36
N LYS A 267 7.93 7.92 -25.56
CA LYS A 267 7.33 8.76 -24.51
C LYS A 267 5.99 8.24 -24.00
N SER A 268 5.16 7.69 -24.90
CA SER A 268 3.88 7.06 -24.55
C SER A 268 4.10 5.79 -23.73
N ASP A 269 5.04 4.94 -24.16
CA ASP A 269 5.37 3.69 -23.48
C ASP A 269 5.94 3.95 -22.08
N VAL A 270 6.83 4.94 -21.93
CA VAL A 270 7.33 5.38 -20.62
C VAL A 270 6.17 5.77 -19.72
N LYS A 271 5.27 6.67 -20.15
CA LYS A 271 4.09 7.05 -19.32
C LYS A 271 3.22 5.87 -18.91
N LYS A 272 3.06 4.90 -19.81
CA LYS A 272 2.23 3.72 -19.60
C LYS A 272 2.89 2.71 -18.67
N TYR A 273 4.16 2.39 -18.88
CA TYR A 273 4.86 1.33 -18.14
C TYR A 273 5.39 1.80 -16.80
N PHE A 274 5.78 3.07 -16.69
CA PHE A 274 6.17 3.69 -15.42
C PHE A 274 4.97 4.16 -14.59
N VAL A 275 3.78 4.19 -15.20
CA VAL A 275 2.48 4.50 -14.57
C VAL A 275 2.48 5.84 -13.83
N TYR A 276 2.33 6.90 -14.61
CA TYR A 276 2.29 8.25 -14.07
C TYR A 276 1.03 8.52 -13.25
N ASN A 277 1.21 8.90 -11.99
CA ASN A 277 0.13 9.32 -11.10
C ASN A 277 -0.08 10.84 -11.17
N LYS A 278 -1.14 11.26 -11.86
CA LYS A 278 -1.48 12.69 -12.04
C LYS A 278 -1.74 13.43 -10.71
N ASN A 279 -2.26 12.74 -9.70
CA ASN A 279 -2.61 13.36 -8.42
C ASN A 279 -1.37 13.68 -7.58
N LYS A 280 -0.38 12.80 -7.64
CA LYS A 280 0.89 12.94 -6.92
C LYS A 280 1.98 13.62 -7.75
N ASN A 281 1.72 13.84 -9.06
CA ASN A 281 2.70 14.33 -10.05
C ASN A 281 3.98 13.49 -10.03
N ASP A 282 3.83 12.15 -10.12
CA ASP A 282 4.86 11.21 -9.77
C ASP A 282 4.68 9.88 -10.54
N TYR A 283 5.76 9.16 -10.79
CA TYR A 283 5.71 7.82 -11.37
C TYR A 283 5.66 6.74 -10.28
N GLN A 284 5.00 5.62 -10.57
CA GLN A 284 4.93 4.47 -9.68
C GLN A 284 6.13 3.52 -9.85
N ARG A 285 6.77 3.56 -11.02
CA ARG A 285 8.07 2.96 -11.31
C ARG A 285 8.97 4.03 -11.88
N GLU A 286 10.24 4.02 -11.51
CA GLU A 286 11.21 5.00 -12.00
C GLU A 286 12.53 4.30 -12.30
N LEU A 287 13.16 4.66 -13.41
CA LEU A 287 14.55 4.33 -13.71
C LEU A 287 15.34 5.63 -13.69
N ILE A 288 16.22 5.78 -12.69
CA ILE A 288 16.93 7.02 -12.37
C ILE A 288 18.43 6.77 -12.55
N PHE A 289 19.11 7.71 -13.13
CA PHE A 289 20.57 7.70 -13.25
C PHE A 289 21.11 8.74 -12.27
N PRO A 290 21.73 8.31 -11.16
CA PRO A 290 22.14 9.22 -10.08
C PRO A 290 23.29 10.14 -10.50
N ASN A 291 24.18 9.67 -11.36
CA ASN A 291 25.25 10.47 -11.94
C ASN A 291 25.13 10.49 -13.47
N LYS A 292 25.13 11.67 -14.07
CA LYS A 292 25.11 11.83 -15.54
C LYS A 292 26.44 11.45 -16.19
N GLU A 293 27.54 11.56 -15.46
CA GLU A 293 28.88 11.24 -15.92
C GLU A 293 29.17 9.73 -15.82
N ASP A 294 28.49 9.03 -14.94
CA ASP A 294 28.60 7.58 -14.76
C ASP A 294 27.29 6.90 -15.18
N SER A 295 27.21 6.53 -16.43
CA SER A 295 26.05 5.85 -17.00
C SER A 295 25.96 4.36 -16.62
N THR A 296 26.93 3.82 -15.87
CA THR A 296 26.96 2.40 -15.47
C THR A 296 26.13 2.09 -14.23
N VAL A 297 25.59 3.11 -13.55
CA VAL A 297 24.76 2.97 -12.34
C VAL A 297 23.33 3.40 -12.63
N ALA A 298 22.36 2.55 -12.30
CA ALA A 298 20.94 2.89 -12.38
C ALA A 298 20.19 2.52 -11.10
N ILE A 299 19.22 3.35 -10.74
CA ILE A 299 18.28 3.08 -9.65
C ILE A 299 16.92 2.71 -10.26
N PHE A 300 16.46 1.51 -10.01
CA PHE A 300 15.11 1.08 -10.36
C PHE A 300 14.23 1.16 -9.11
N LYS A 301 13.43 2.21 -9.00
CA LYS A 301 12.50 2.44 -7.90
C LYS A 301 11.13 1.91 -8.22
N ILE A 302 10.54 1.12 -7.30
CA ILE A 302 9.20 0.53 -7.41
C ILE A 302 8.41 0.85 -6.15
N LYS A 303 7.32 1.63 -6.29
CA LYS A 303 6.50 2.09 -5.15
C LYS A 303 5.39 1.12 -4.75
N SER A 304 5.04 0.16 -5.59
CA SER A 304 4.04 -0.88 -5.29
C SER A 304 4.09 -2.01 -6.32
N PHE A 305 3.78 -3.21 -5.89
CA PHE A 305 3.55 -4.38 -6.76
C PHE A 305 2.07 -4.60 -7.10
N SER A 306 1.20 -3.66 -6.78
CA SER A 306 -0.20 -3.62 -7.25
C SER A 306 -0.40 -2.77 -8.51
N ILE A 307 0.68 -2.42 -9.19
CA ILE A 307 0.69 -1.52 -10.35
C ILE A 307 0.43 -2.31 -11.63
N SER A 308 -0.43 -1.78 -12.50
CA SER A 308 -0.72 -2.39 -13.80
C SER A 308 0.51 -2.49 -14.73
N HIS A 309 0.40 -3.32 -15.74
CA HIS A 309 1.36 -3.48 -16.83
C HIS A 309 2.72 -4.11 -16.48
N GLY A 310 2.92 -4.76 -15.34
CA GLY A 310 4.21 -5.38 -14.95
C GLY A 310 4.79 -6.30 -16.04
N LYS A 311 3.96 -7.17 -16.63
CA LYS A 311 4.36 -8.09 -17.74
C LYS A 311 4.93 -7.41 -18.99
N LYS A 312 4.63 -6.12 -19.23
CA LYS A 312 5.19 -5.34 -20.35
C LYS A 312 6.25 -4.35 -19.89
N ALA A 313 6.15 -3.89 -18.63
CA ALA A 313 7.05 -2.92 -18.06
C ALA A 313 8.45 -3.50 -17.80
N TYR A 314 8.53 -4.68 -17.18
CA TYR A 314 9.84 -5.26 -16.85
C TYR A 314 10.69 -5.61 -18.07
N PRO A 315 10.17 -6.27 -19.13
CA PRO A 315 10.95 -6.46 -20.36
C PRO A 315 11.46 -5.13 -20.93
N PHE A 316 10.62 -4.10 -20.98
CA PHE A 316 10.99 -2.77 -21.46
C PHE A 316 12.11 -2.11 -20.64
N ILE A 317 12.04 -2.24 -19.30
CA ILE A 317 13.03 -1.66 -18.39
C ILE A 317 14.34 -2.42 -18.46
N PHE A 318 14.31 -3.76 -18.41
CA PHE A 318 15.52 -4.59 -18.47
C PHE A 318 16.18 -4.59 -19.85
N ASP A 319 15.42 -4.40 -20.94
CA ASP A 319 15.97 -4.13 -22.25
C ASP A 319 16.74 -2.79 -22.28
N SER A 320 16.20 -1.76 -21.60
CA SER A 320 16.88 -0.48 -21.46
C SER A 320 18.16 -0.60 -20.60
N ILE A 321 18.11 -1.33 -19.49
CA ILE A 321 19.26 -1.59 -18.60
C ILE A 321 20.38 -2.30 -19.39
N LYS A 322 20.01 -3.32 -20.18
CA LYS A 322 20.97 -4.04 -21.02
C LYS A 322 21.61 -3.15 -22.11
N LYS A 323 20.78 -2.36 -22.82
CA LYS A 323 21.26 -1.45 -23.88
C LYS A 323 22.18 -0.35 -23.37
N LEU A 324 22.01 0.08 -22.14
CA LEU A 324 22.82 1.10 -21.48
C LEU A 324 24.05 0.54 -20.76
N ASN A 325 24.25 -0.80 -20.82
CA ASN A 325 25.36 -1.48 -20.17
C ASN A 325 25.47 -1.12 -18.67
N ILE A 326 24.37 -1.27 -17.92
CA ILE A 326 24.34 -0.96 -16.49
C ILE A 326 25.07 -2.05 -15.72
N ASP A 327 26.18 -1.70 -15.07
CA ASP A 327 26.97 -2.62 -14.24
C ASP A 327 26.48 -2.73 -12.80
N ASN A 328 25.85 -1.66 -12.28
CA ASN A 328 25.37 -1.59 -10.92
C ASN A 328 23.90 -1.17 -10.91
N LEU A 329 23.01 -2.08 -10.55
CA LEU A 329 21.59 -1.82 -10.41
C LEU A 329 21.21 -1.70 -8.93
N ILE A 330 20.58 -0.59 -8.56
CA ILE A 330 20.02 -0.35 -7.24
C ILE A 330 18.51 -0.53 -7.33
N LEU A 331 17.98 -1.59 -6.76
CA LEU A 331 16.54 -1.82 -6.64
C LEU A 331 16.03 -1.13 -5.39
N ASP A 332 15.36 0.02 -5.53
CA ASP A 332 14.76 0.77 -4.42
C ASP A 332 13.30 0.32 -4.21
N VAL A 333 13.08 -0.49 -3.16
CA VAL A 333 11.76 -0.97 -2.73
C VAL A 333 11.36 -0.39 -1.36
N ARG A 334 12.01 0.67 -0.93
CA ARG A 334 11.57 1.44 0.25
C ARG A 334 10.18 2.01 -0.02
N ASP A 335 9.37 2.10 1.02
CA ASP A 335 7.97 2.56 1.00
C ASP A 335 7.04 1.72 0.11
N ASN A 336 7.44 0.50 -0.25
CA ASN A 336 6.65 -0.44 -1.05
C ASN A 336 5.95 -1.48 -0.16
N GLY A 337 4.69 -1.25 0.16
CA GLY A 337 3.86 -2.14 0.99
C GLY A 337 3.43 -3.46 0.32
N GLY A 338 4.04 -3.84 -0.81
CA GLY A 338 3.77 -5.10 -1.49
C GLY A 338 2.76 -5.01 -2.65
N GLY A 339 2.05 -6.10 -2.89
CA GLY A 339 1.07 -6.24 -3.96
C GLY A 339 0.92 -7.67 -4.47
N TYR A 340 0.84 -7.85 -5.79
CA TYR A 340 0.58 -9.15 -6.40
C TYR A 340 1.83 -10.05 -6.43
N VAL A 341 1.69 -11.29 -5.96
CA VAL A 341 2.75 -12.32 -6.03
C VAL A 341 3.16 -12.59 -7.47
N SER A 342 2.23 -12.52 -8.42
CA SER A 342 2.55 -12.67 -9.85
C SER A 342 3.47 -11.57 -10.38
N ASP A 343 3.40 -10.35 -9.84
CA ASP A 343 4.24 -9.23 -10.27
C ASP A 343 5.67 -9.38 -9.72
N ILE A 344 5.81 -9.76 -8.43
CA ILE A 344 7.13 -10.02 -7.85
C ILE A 344 7.80 -11.27 -8.45
N ASN A 345 7.06 -12.33 -8.73
CA ASN A 345 7.60 -13.52 -9.43
C ASN A 345 8.14 -13.14 -10.82
N TYR A 346 7.45 -12.24 -11.53
CA TYR A 346 7.89 -11.81 -12.84
C TYR A 346 9.13 -10.91 -12.75
N LEU A 347 9.20 -9.97 -11.81
CA LEU A 347 10.41 -9.18 -11.57
C LEU A 347 11.60 -10.07 -11.17
N TYR A 348 11.37 -10.99 -10.25
CA TYR A 348 12.39 -11.94 -9.81
C TYR A 348 13.00 -12.73 -10.95
N SER A 349 12.21 -13.08 -11.98
CA SER A 349 12.72 -13.81 -13.15
C SER A 349 13.78 -13.06 -13.96
N PHE A 350 13.86 -11.73 -13.84
CA PHE A 350 14.92 -10.89 -14.43
C PHE A 350 16.13 -10.73 -13.54
N LEU A 351 15.98 -10.95 -12.24
CA LEU A 351 17.03 -10.68 -11.25
C LEU A 351 17.73 -11.93 -10.73
N THR A 352 17.05 -13.11 -10.80
CA THR A 352 17.59 -14.36 -10.28
C THR A 352 18.73 -14.91 -11.11
N THR A 353 19.74 -15.47 -10.43
CA THR A 353 20.80 -16.27 -11.04
C THR A 353 20.38 -17.72 -11.25
N ARG A 354 19.35 -18.18 -10.52
CA ARG A 354 18.89 -19.56 -10.55
C ARG A 354 18.09 -19.86 -11.81
N ASN A 355 18.54 -20.80 -12.59
CA ASN A 355 17.78 -21.30 -13.74
C ASN A 355 16.61 -22.17 -13.24
N LYS A 356 15.40 -21.91 -13.77
CA LYS A 356 14.20 -22.76 -13.63
C LYS A 356 13.48 -22.77 -12.27
N LYS A 357 13.75 -21.87 -11.31
CA LYS A 357 12.96 -21.80 -10.06
C LYS A 357 12.10 -20.55 -10.01
N GLN A 358 10.81 -20.74 -9.78
CA GLN A 358 9.92 -19.66 -9.34
C GLN A 358 10.24 -19.37 -7.87
N MET A 359 10.07 -18.11 -7.45
CA MET A 359 10.28 -17.69 -6.08
C MET A 359 9.24 -18.30 -5.13
N VAL A 360 7.99 -18.41 -5.60
CA VAL A 360 6.87 -19.04 -4.87
C VAL A 360 6.31 -20.16 -5.76
N THR A 361 6.30 -21.38 -5.24
CA THR A 361 5.81 -22.58 -5.93
C THR A 361 4.53 -23.11 -5.27
N SER A 362 3.98 -24.22 -5.80
CA SER A 362 2.80 -24.87 -5.22
C SER A 362 3.02 -25.37 -3.79
N ASP A 363 4.27 -25.66 -3.41
CA ASP A 363 4.61 -26.14 -2.07
C ASP A 363 4.69 -25.01 -1.05
N ASP A 364 4.61 -23.77 -1.51
CA ASP A 364 4.87 -22.57 -0.72
C ASP A 364 3.59 -21.82 -0.34
N VAL A 365 2.40 -22.31 -0.70
CA VAL A 365 1.13 -21.63 -0.40
C VAL A 365 0.17 -22.55 0.32
N LYS A 366 0.20 -22.47 1.66
CA LYS A 366 -0.67 -23.26 2.53
C LYS A 366 -2.04 -22.59 2.71
N VAL A 367 -3.07 -23.39 2.82
CA VAL A 367 -4.47 -22.98 3.04
C VAL A 367 -5.16 -23.90 4.04
N ASN A 368 -6.27 -23.44 4.67
CA ASN A 368 -6.94 -24.24 5.70
C ASN A 368 -7.70 -25.45 5.19
N SER A 369 -8.22 -25.41 3.96
CA SER A 369 -9.03 -26.50 3.40
C SER A 369 -9.19 -26.38 1.91
N LYS A 370 -9.69 -27.44 1.26
CA LYS A 370 -10.08 -27.40 -0.17
C LYS A 370 -11.16 -26.34 -0.46
N PHE A 371 -11.96 -25.97 0.55
CA PHE A 371 -13.07 -25.03 0.42
C PHE A 371 -12.74 -23.61 0.92
N THR A 372 -11.47 -23.30 1.13
CA THR A 372 -11.03 -21.99 1.65
C THR A 372 -11.53 -20.82 0.80
N MET A 373 -11.73 -21.01 -0.51
CA MET A 373 -12.15 -19.97 -1.45
C MET A 373 -13.66 -19.72 -1.50
N ILE A 374 -14.49 -20.58 -0.90
CA ILE A 374 -15.96 -20.47 -0.96
C ILE A 374 -16.45 -19.13 -0.40
N ASN A 375 -15.91 -18.70 0.73
CA ASN A 375 -16.35 -17.47 1.40
C ASN A 375 -15.91 -16.18 0.71
N LYS A 376 -15.13 -16.27 -0.37
CA LYS A 376 -14.59 -15.10 -1.07
C LYS A 376 -15.64 -14.37 -1.89
N TYR A 377 -16.48 -15.09 -2.60
CA TYR A 377 -17.39 -14.54 -3.61
C TYR A 377 -18.82 -14.36 -3.10
N PHE A 378 -19.30 -15.23 -2.21
CA PHE A 378 -20.61 -15.12 -1.60
C PHE A 378 -20.54 -14.33 -0.29
N ARG A 379 -20.54 -12.97 -0.42
CA ARG A 379 -20.38 -12.07 0.73
C ARG A 379 -21.69 -11.57 1.34
N LYS A 380 -22.80 -11.60 0.59
CA LYS A 380 -24.11 -11.08 1.02
C LYS A 380 -25.25 -11.87 0.37
N PRO A 381 -26.30 -12.20 1.11
CA PRO A 381 -27.55 -12.70 0.54
C PRO A 381 -28.37 -11.52 -0.02
N ASP A 382 -27.90 -10.88 -1.09
CA ASP A 382 -28.60 -9.87 -1.86
C ASP A 382 -28.71 -10.34 -3.33
N VAL A 383 -29.44 -9.59 -4.15
CA VAL A 383 -29.66 -9.96 -5.57
C VAL A 383 -28.34 -10.18 -6.30
N ILE A 384 -27.34 -9.33 -6.06
CA ILE A 384 -26.02 -9.47 -6.65
C ILE A 384 -25.31 -10.72 -6.12
N GLY A 385 -25.45 -11.04 -4.83
CA GLY A 385 -24.94 -12.26 -4.21
C GLY A 385 -25.52 -13.52 -4.84
N TYR A 386 -26.83 -13.56 -5.09
CA TYR A 386 -27.48 -14.72 -5.73
C TYR A 386 -27.25 -14.79 -7.24
N THR A 387 -27.23 -13.67 -7.97
CA THR A 387 -27.09 -13.68 -9.42
C THR A 387 -25.65 -13.81 -9.90
N VAL A 388 -24.70 -13.13 -9.27
CA VAL A 388 -23.28 -13.12 -9.65
C VAL A 388 -22.41 -13.84 -8.61
N GLY A 389 -22.65 -13.59 -7.33
CA GLY A 389 -21.83 -14.12 -6.25
C GLY A 389 -21.95 -15.65 -6.09
N LEU A 390 -23.16 -16.22 -6.17
CA LEU A 390 -23.38 -17.65 -6.06
C LEU A 390 -22.74 -18.45 -7.21
N PRO A 391 -22.96 -18.10 -8.49
CA PRO A 391 -22.29 -18.77 -9.60
C PRO A 391 -20.76 -18.68 -9.53
N LEU A 392 -20.22 -17.52 -9.15
CA LEU A 392 -18.77 -17.36 -8.95
C LEU A 392 -18.26 -18.19 -7.77
N THR A 393 -19.03 -18.30 -6.70
CA THR A 393 -18.70 -19.15 -5.55
C THR A 393 -18.68 -20.62 -5.94
N LEU A 394 -19.69 -21.08 -6.67
CA LEU A 394 -19.74 -22.45 -7.17
C LEU A 394 -18.57 -22.74 -8.10
N TYR A 395 -18.30 -21.87 -9.08
CA TYR A 395 -17.13 -22.00 -9.96
C TYR A 395 -15.82 -22.06 -9.16
N ALA A 396 -15.62 -21.13 -8.22
CA ALA A 396 -14.42 -21.10 -7.38
C ALA A 396 -14.30 -22.34 -6.48
N SER A 397 -15.43 -22.88 -6.00
CA SER A 397 -15.45 -24.11 -5.19
C SER A 397 -15.04 -25.31 -6.03
N VAL A 398 -15.64 -25.47 -7.20
CA VAL A 398 -15.27 -26.57 -8.12
C VAL A 398 -13.81 -26.44 -8.52
N LYS A 399 -13.37 -25.23 -8.89
CA LYS A 399 -11.97 -24.96 -9.24
C LYS A 399 -11.01 -25.28 -8.10
N SER A 400 -11.34 -24.91 -6.85
CA SER A 400 -10.50 -25.17 -5.68
C SER A 400 -10.34 -26.66 -5.35
N LEU A 401 -11.28 -27.53 -5.75
CA LEU A 401 -11.14 -28.97 -5.63
C LEU A 401 -9.98 -29.52 -6.48
N PHE A 402 -9.70 -28.86 -7.61
CA PHE A 402 -8.61 -29.22 -8.53
C PHE A 402 -7.32 -28.43 -8.27
N ASP A 403 -7.43 -27.19 -7.80
CA ASP A 403 -6.28 -26.31 -7.57
C ASP A 403 -5.68 -26.46 -6.16
N ILE A 404 -6.31 -27.23 -5.24
CA ILE A 404 -5.82 -27.43 -3.87
C ILE A 404 -5.59 -28.92 -3.62
N SER A 405 -4.32 -29.26 -3.38
CA SER A 405 -3.88 -30.60 -3.00
C SER A 405 -3.78 -30.76 -1.48
N LYS A 406 -4.03 -31.98 -0.97
CA LYS A 406 -3.81 -32.36 0.42
C LYS A 406 -2.44 -33.02 0.53
N LYS A 407 -1.56 -32.51 1.43
CA LYS A 407 -0.28 -33.10 1.80
C LYS A 407 -0.34 -33.61 3.25
N LYS A 408 0.77 -34.16 3.76
CA LYS A 408 0.84 -34.70 5.15
C LYS A 408 0.49 -33.66 6.22
N ASP A 409 0.93 -32.42 6.02
CA ASP A 409 0.89 -31.32 6.99
C ASP A 409 -0.18 -30.23 6.67
N GLY A 410 -1.03 -30.45 5.65
CA GLY A 410 -2.07 -29.51 5.33
C GLY A 410 -2.58 -29.52 3.89
N TYR A 411 -3.20 -28.42 3.51
CA TYR A 411 -3.70 -28.17 2.16
C TYR A 411 -2.85 -27.09 1.49
N TYR A 412 -2.54 -27.30 0.20
CA TYR A 412 -1.66 -26.40 -0.55
C TYR A 412 -2.31 -26.01 -1.88
N LEU A 413 -2.20 -24.73 -2.24
CA LEU A 413 -2.69 -24.20 -3.50
C LEU A 413 -1.69 -24.50 -4.63
N ASP A 414 -2.14 -25.22 -5.65
CA ASP A 414 -1.34 -25.52 -6.82
C ASP A 414 -1.15 -24.28 -7.71
N ILE A 415 0.02 -23.67 -7.60
CA ILE A 415 0.42 -22.57 -8.48
C ILE A 415 0.98 -23.16 -9.76
N LYS A 416 0.30 -22.93 -10.88
CA LYS A 416 0.77 -23.39 -12.19
C LYS A 416 2.14 -22.80 -12.50
N LYS A 417 3.10 -23.66 -12.85
CA LYS A 417 4.41 -23.25 -13.34
C LYS A 417 4.23 -22.39 -14.59
N ASN A 418 4.64 -21.14 -14.52
CA ASN A 418 4.59 -20.26 -15.68
C ASN A 418 5.92 -20.35 -16.44
N LYS A 419 5.94 -21.13 -17.52
CA LYS A 419 7.14 -21.33 -18.35
C LYS A 419 7.75 -20.02 -18.86
N SER A 420 6.93 -18.98 -19.09
CA SER A 420 7.42 -17.66 -19.53
C SER A 420 8.27 -16.92 -18.49
N LEU A 421 8.22 -17.34 -17.22
CA LEU A 421 9.05 -16.76 -16.14
C LEU A 421 10.47 -17.37 -16.12
N LEU A 422 10.70 -18.47 -16.81
CA LEU A 422 11.94 -19.23 -16.67
C LEU A 422 13.03 -18.81 -17.65
N ASN A 423 12.67 -18.20 -18.77
CA ASN A 423 13.59 -17.86 -19.87
C ASN A 423 13.46 -16.39 -20.24
N GLN A 424 13.96 -15.49 -19.37
CA GLN A 424 14.08 -14.07 -19.73
C GLN A 424 15.41 -13.85 -20.46
N GLU A 425 15.35 -13.32 -21.68
CA GLU A 425 16.54 -13.05 -22.51
C GLU A 425 17.40 -11.92 -21.96
N ASN A 426 16.78 -10.98 -21.20
CA ASN A 426 17.42 -9.79 -20.64
C ASN A 426 17.56 -9.88 -19.12
N LYS A 427 18.00 -11.05 -18.59
CA LYS A 427 18.33 -11.19 -17.17
C LYS A 427 19.48 -10.27 -16.78
N TYR A 428 19.34 -9.63 -15.63
CA TYR A 428 20.39 -8.82 -15.05
C TYR A 428 21.35 -9.70 -14.25
N GLN A 429 22.62 -9.75 -14.65
CA GLN A 429 23.62 -10.63 -14.06
C GLN A 429 24.75 -9.88 -13.32
N GLN A 430 24.76 -8.55 -13.41
CA GLN A 430 25.78 -7.69 -12.81
C GLN A 430 25.46 -7.40 -11.33
N ASN A 431 26.13 -6.41 -10.71
CA ASN A 431 26.01 -6.08 -9.30
C ASN A 431 24.61 -5.56 -8.95
N LEU A 432 23.99 -6.13 -7.92
CA LEU A 432 22.66 -5.77 -7.45
C LEU A 432 22.71 -5.28 -6.00
N TYR A 433 22.22 -4.08 -5.77
CA TYR A 433 21.94 -3.53 -4.44
C TYR A 433 20.43 -3.43 -4.25
N VAL A 434 19.95 -3.62 -3.02
CA VAL A 434 18.54 -3.51 -2.69
C VAL A 434 18.36 -2.58 -1.49
N LEU A 435 17.61 -1.51 -1.68
CA LEU A 435 17.23 -0.58 -0.62
C LEU A 435 15.90 -1.00 0.00
N THR A 436 15.91 -1.24 1.32
CA THR A 436 14.73 -1.63 2.11
C THR A 436 14.47 -0.70 3.29
N ASN A 437 13.22 -0.66 3.76
CA ASN A 437 12.83 -0.03 5.02
C ASN A 437 11.63 -0.76 5.64
N GLY A 438 11.16 -0.31 6.80
CA GLY A 438 10.03 -0.91 7.51
C GLY A 438 8.74 -1.01 6.68
N MET A 439 8.55 -0.15 5.67
CA MET A 439 7.41 -0.25 4.76
C MET A 439 7.64 -1.21 3.57
N SER A 440 8.83 -1.80 3.43
CA SER A 440 9.07 -2.92 2.52
C SER A 440 8.35 -4.16 3.08
N TYR A 441 7.07 -4.32 2.72
CA TYR A 441 6.14 -5.22 3.40
C TYR A 441 5.44 -6.19 2.46
N SER A 442 4.92 -7.32 2.99
CA SER A 442 4.13 -8.29 2.22
C SER A 442 4.91 -8.85 1.02
N ALA A 443 4.39 -8.77 -0.19
CA ALA A 443 5.06 -9.23 -1.42
C ALA A 443 6.48 -8.66 -1.58
N THR A 444 6.74 -7.44 -1.09
CA THR A 444 8.08 -6.84 -1.13
C THR A 444 9.06 -7.57 -0.21
N ALA A 445 8.64 -7.94 0.99
CA ALA A 445 9.46 -8.74 1.91
C ALA A 445 9.76 -10.13 1.31
N ILE A 446 8.77 -10.78 0.69
CA ILE A 446 8.95 -12.08 0.00
C ILE A 446 10.00 -11.97 -1.11
N LEU A 447 9.93 -10.94 -1.96
CA LEU A 447 10.92 -10.70 -3.01
C LEU A 447 12.31 -10.45 -2.42
N SER A 448 12.38 -9.62 -1.38
CA SER A 448 13.63 -9.30 -0.70
C SER A 448 14.28 -10.53 -0.07
N ALA A 449 13.49 -11.37 0.61
CA ALA A 449 13.96 -12.64 1.18
C ALA A 449 14.52 -13.58 0.10
N ALA A 450 13.82 -13.72 -1.02
CA ALA A 450 14.27 -14.57 -2.13
C ALA A 450 15.59 -14.07 -2.74
N LEU A 451 15.73 -12.76 -2.97
CA LEU A 451 16.95 -12.16 -3.50
C LEU A 451 18.13 -12.26 -2.52
N GLN A 452 17.88 -12.04 -1.21
CA GLN A 452 18.91 -12.16 -0.19
C GLN A 452 19.39 -13.61 -0.03
N ASN A 453 18.47 -14.59 -0.11
CA ASN A 453 18.81 -16.00 -0.03
C ASN A 453 19.69 -16.49 -1.19
N GLU A 454 19.67 -15.81 -2.34
CA GLU A 454 20.58 -16.10 -3.44
C GLU A 454 22.01 -15.62 -3.21
N GLY A 455 22.23 -14.71 -2.26
CA GLY A 455 23.53 -14.12 -1.99
C GLY A 455 24.04 -13.16 -3.05
N LYS A 456 23.20 -12.84 -4.07
CA LYS A 456 23.60 -11.97 -5.18
C LYS A 456 23.53 -10.49 -4.86
N ALA A 457 22.59 -10.08 -4.01
CA ALA A 457 22.29 -8.69 -3.72
C ALA A 457 22.84 -8.25 -2.38
N ILE A 458 23.37 -7.03 -2.32
CA ILE A 458 23.73 -6.34 -1.08
C ILE A 458 22.52 -5.51 -0.64
N PHE A 459 22.00 -5.81 0.54
CA PHE A 459 20.87 -5.11 1.14
C PHE A 459 21.35 -3.97 2.02
N VAL A 460 20.79 -2.78 1.82
CA VAL A 460 21.13 -1.56 2.57
C VAL A 460 19.85 -0.90 3.08
N GLY A 461 19.85 -0.42 4.32
CA GLY A 461 18.73 0.30 4.92
C GLY A 461 18.22 -0.30 6.21
N GLU A 462 16.90 -0.45 6.34
CA GLU A 462 16.22 -0.95 7.54
C GLU A 462 15.68 -2.36 7.33
N GLU A 463 15.42 -3.08 8.45
CA GLU A 463 14.69 -4.35 8.43
C GLU A 463 13.34 -4.18 7.74
N THR A 464 12.95 -5.13 6.87
CA THR A 464 11.63 -5.11 6.23
C THR A 464 10.50 -5.32 7.23
N GLY A 465 9.31 -4.74 6.98
CA GLY A 465 8.16 -4.88 7.87
C GLY A 465 7.44 -6.24 7.78
N GLY A 466 7.77 -7.06 6.78
CA GLY A 466 7.26 -8.41 6.61
C GLY A 466 8.30 -9.47 6.98
N ASP A 467 7.84 -10.64 7.47
CA ASP A 467 8.70 -11.75 7.88
C ASP A 467 9.50 -12.30 6.69
N TYR A 468 10.75 -12.67 6.96
CA TYR A 468 11.65 -13.32 6.00
C TYR A 468 11.07 -14.64 5.44
N ASN A 469 10.39 -15.40 6.31
CA ASN A 469 9.87 -16.73 5.99
C ASN A 469 8.48 -16.70 5.32
N GLY A 470 7.92 -15.52 5.08
CA GLY A 470 6.64 -15.38 4.38
C GLY A 470 5.60 -14.56 5.10
N THR A 471 4.35 -14.69 4.69
CA THR A 471 3.24 -13.91 5.28
C THR A 471 1.90 -14.56 5.05
N VAL A 472 1.00 -14.47 6.04
CA VAL A 472 -0.38 -14.91 5.90
C VAL A 472 -1.21 -13.82 5.23
N ALA A 473 -1.38 -13.93 3.91
CA ALA A 473 -1.97 -12.89 3.07
C ALA A 473 -2.68 -13.47 1.81
N GLY A 474 -2.42 -12.88 0.65
CA GLY A 474 -2.81 -13.34 -0.70
C GLY A 474 -4.28 -13.23 -1.01
N GLN A 475 -5.13 -13.94 -0.28
CA GLN A 475 -6.58 -13.79 -0.30
C GLN A 475 -7.07 -13.45 1.09
N PHE A 476 -8.10 -12.61 1.13
CA PHE A 476 -8.66 -12.14 2.38
C PHE A 476 -10.16 -12.42 2.43
N ILE A 477 -10.63 -12.71 3.63
CA ILE A 477 -12.05 -12.69 3.97
C ILE A 477 -12.29 -11.62 5.02
N ASP A 478 -13.40 -10.92 4.89
CA ASP A 478 -13.86 -9.93 5.84
C ASP A 478 -15.13 -10.39 6.53
N PHE A 479 -15.09 -10.40 7.86
CA PHE A 479 -16.27 -10.68 8.70
C PHE A 479 -16.73 -9.39 9.34
N LYS A 480 -17.98 -9.02 9.09
CA LYS A 480 -18.58 -7.89 9.77
C LYS A 480 -19.12 -8.33 11.13
N LEU A 481 -18.58 -7.76 12.20
CA LEU A 481 -19.08 -7.96 13.57
C LEU A 481 -20.47 -7.35 13.69
N SER A 482 -21.38 -8.09 14.36
CA SER A 482 -22.82 -7.76 14.29
C SER A 482 -23.21 -6.52 15.07
N ASN A 483 -22.49 -6.20 16.15
CA ASN A 483 -22.81 -5.08 17.03
C ASN A 483 -22.00 -3.83 16.70
N SER A 484 -20.69 -3.91 16.71
CA SER A 484 -19.78 -2.78 16.39
C SER A 484 -19.77 -2.40 14.91
N LYS A 485 -20.22 -3.30 14.01
CA LYS A 485 -20.13 -3.16 12.54
C LYS A 485 -18.71 -3.09 12.01
N LEU A 486 -17.70 -3.29 12.85
CA LEU A 486 -16.31 -3.41 12.45
C LEU A 486 -16.12 -4.61 11.52
N LYS A 487 -15.14 -4.53 10.65
CA LYS A 487 -14.78 -5.66 9.79
C LYS A 487 -13.47 -6.24 10.27
N LEU A 488 -13.49 -7.52 10.61
CA LEU A 488 -12.32 -8.33 10.86
C LEU A 488 -11.80 -8.87 9.53
N LEU A 489 -10.65 -8.42 9.09
CA LEU A 489 -9.95 -8.91 7.91
C LEU A 489 -9.00 -10.04 8.32
N ILE A 490 -9.07 -11.18 7.64
CA ILE A 490 -8.22 -12.35 7.89
C ILE A 490 -7.60 -12.81 6.59
N GLY A 491 -6.28 -13.00 6.58
CA GLY A 491 -5.57 -13.68 5.51
C GLY A 491 -5.86 -15.19 5.54
N ILE A 492 -6.09 -15.80 4.38
CA ILE A 492 -6.46 -17.22 4.27
C ILE A 492 -5.46 -18.06 3.49
N MET A 493 -4.33 -17.49 3.14
CA MET A 493 -3.21 -18.16 2.49
C MET A 493 -1.92 -17.77 3.20
N ASP A 494 -1.12 -18.77 3.57
CA ASP A 494 0.23 -18.55 4.04
C ASP A 494 1.19 -18.74 2.86
N TYR A 495 1.84 -17.65 2.47
CA TYR A 495 2.84 -17.62 1.40
C TYR A 495 4.24 -17.73 1.99
N LYS A 496 4.92 -18.83 1.72
CA LYS A 496 6.31 -19.04 2.09
C LYS A 496 7.17 -18.96 0.83
N PRO A 497 8.16 -18.06 0.75
CA PRO A 497 9.13 -18.13 -0.32
C PRO A 497 9.96 -19.42 -0.15
N ASN A 498 10.50 -19.97 -1.26
CA ASN A 498 11.39 -21.15 -1.20
C ASN A 498 12.74 -20.77 -0.58
N THR A 499 12.67 -20.15 0.59
CA THR A 499 13.80 -19.68 1.42
C THR A 499 13.37 -19.89 2.84
N SER A 500 14.21 -20.44 3.67
CA SER A 500 13.95 -20.56 5.10
C SER A 500 15.13 -20.05 5.89
N ARG A 501 14.85 -19.40 6.99
CA ARG A 501 15.81 -19.09 8.06
C ARG A 501 15.17 -19.43 9.39
N ASP A 502 15.98 -19.83 10.34
CA ASP A 502 15.52 -20.16 11.69
C ASP A 502 15.09 -18.94 12.54
N LEU A 503 14.96 -17.77 11.89
CA LEU A 503 14.56 -16.51 12.52
C LEU A 503 13.08 -16.21 12.21
N ILE A 504 12.17 -16.98 12.78
CA ILE A 504 10.72 -16.74 12.65
C ILE A 504 10.36 -15.40 13.30
N GLY A 505 9.55 -14.60 12.60
CA GLY A 505 9.06 -13.32 13.11
C GLY A 505 10.05 -12.15 12.96
N ARG A 506 11.13 -12.33 12.18
CA ARG A 506 12.06 -11.27 11.79
C ARG A 506 11.97 -11.02 10.29
N GLY A 507 12.14 -9.78 9.89
CA GLY A 507 12.18 -9.36 8.49
C GLY A 507 13.50 -9.68 7.79
N VAL A 508 13.62 -9.22 6.56
CA VAL A 508 14.91 -9.23 5.85
C VAL A 508 15.79 -8.17 6.49
N MET A 509 16.81 -8.65 7.20
CA MET A 509 17.82 -7.78 7.79
C MET A 509 18.78 -7.32 6.70
N PRO A 510 19.04 -6.01 6.55
CA PRO A 510 20.02 -5.53 5.59
C PRO A 510 21.44 -5.99 5.95
N ASN A 511 22.28 -6.21 4.93
CA ASN A 511 23.71 -6.46 5.13
C ASN A 511 24.40 -5.24 5.75
N ILE A 512 23.93 -4.07 5.35
CA ILE A 512 24.41 -2.75 5.81
C ILE A 512 23.23 -2.02 6.43
N PRO A 513 23.05 -2.11 7.75
CA PRO A 513 21.99 -1.40 8.44
C PRO A 513 22.33 0.09 8.53
N ILE A 514 21.48 0.92 7.98
CA ILE A 514 21.57 2.38 8.04
C ILE A 514 20.19 2.94 8.29
N ASP A 515 19.98 3.50 9.47
CA ASP A 515 18.76 4.22 9.80
C ASP A 515 18.84 5.66 9.28
N MET A 516 17.72 6.15 8.76
CA MET A 516 17.59 7.55 8.39
C MET A 516 17.51 8.40 9.66
N THR A 517 18.39 9.36 9.83
CA THR A 517 18.27 10.32 10.94
C THR A 517 17.24 11.39 10.62
N PHE A 518 16.78 12.09 11.66
CA PHE A 518 15.90 13.25 11.46
C PHE A 518 16.58 14.35 10.63
N ASP A 519 17.86 14.58 10.84
CA ASP A 519 18.66 15.55 10.11
C ASP A 519 18.79 15.18 8.61
N ASP A 520 18.89 13.89 8.29
CA ASP A 520 18.87 13.42 6.90
C ASP A 520 17.52 13.72 6.24
N ILE A 521 16.42 13.50 6.96
CA ILE A 521 15.07 13.78 6.47
C ILE A 521 14.90 15.28 6.20
N LEU A 522 15.34 16.13 7.14
CA LEU A 522 15.28 17.60 7.00
C LEU A 522 16.08 18.11 5.81
N ASN A 523 17.31 17.63 5.67
CA ASN A 523 18.25 18.08 4.65
C ASN A 523 18.10 17.32 3.33
N LYS A 524 17.14 16.37 3.24
CA LYS A 524 16.91 15.50 2.07
C LYS A 524 18.16 14.73 1.65
N ARG A 525 18.97 14.34 2.61
CA ARG A 525 20.07 13.42 2.40
C ARG A 525 19.54 11.98 2.36
N ASP A 526 20.21 11.12 1.64
CA ASP A 526 19.91 9.70 1.56
C ASP A 526 21.16 8.87 1.90
N PRO A 527 21.50 8.74 3.21
CA PRO A 527 22.74 8.06 3.62
C PRO A 527 22.78 6.60 3.17
N GLN A 528 21.64 5.97 2.98
CA GLN A 528 21.54 4.60 2.46
C GLN A 528 21.99 4.55 0.99
N LEU A 529 21.50 5.47 0.16
CA LEU A 529 21.92 5.59 -1.23
C LEU A 529 23.36 6.07 -1.35
N ASP A 530 23.77 7.04 -0.54
CA ASP A 530 25.12 7.59 -0.53
C ASP A 530 26.17 6.50 -0.20
N TRP A 531 25.85 5.61 0.75
CA TRP A 531 26.69 4.46 1.06
C TRP A 531 26.87 3.56 -0.17
N ILE A 532 25.79 3.22 -0.88
CA ILE A 532 25.87 2.37 -2.09
C ILE A 532 26.75 3.03 -3.16
N LEU A 533 26.52 4.32 -3.41
CA LEU A 533 27.29 5.04 -4.45
C LEU A 533 28.78 5.11 -4.10
N ASN A 534 29.12 5.26 -2.82
CA ASN A 534 30.51 5.23 -2.34
C ASN A 534 31.13 3.83 -2.46
N ASP A 535 30.40 2.77 -2.10
CA ASP A 535 30.84 1.38 -2.26
C ASP A 535 31.09 1.04 -3.74
N ILE A 536 30.21 1.45 -4.65
CA ILE A 536 30.42 1.28 -6.09
C ILE A 536 31.68 2.03 -6.56
N LYS A 537 31.88 3.25 -6.08
CA LYS A 537 33.04 4.06 -6.44
C LYS A 537 34.35 3.46 -5.93
N SER A 538 34.36 2.86 -4.74
CA SER A 538 35.55 2.24 -4.15
C SER A 538 35.97 0.94 -4.83
N LYS A 539 35.07 0.31 -5.60
CA LYS A 539 35.31 -0.94 -6.34
C LYS A 539 35.74 -0.73 -7.80
N LYS A 540 35.75 0.53 -8.26
CA LYS A 540 36.30 0.91 -9.56
C LYS A 540 37.79 1.20 -9.49
#